data_801251416fe33b8adbaec73c5994f925
#
_entry.id   801251416fe33b8adbaec73c5994f925
#
_cell.length_a   1.000
_cell.length_b   1.000
_cell.length_c   1.000
_cell.angle_alpha   90.00
_cell.angle_beta   90.00
_cell.angle_gamma   90.00
#
_symmetry.space_group_name_H-M   'P 1'
#
loop_
_entity.id
_entity.type
_entity.pdbx_description
1 polymer ?
#
loop_
_entity_poly.entity_id
_entity_poly.type
_entity_poly.pdbx_seq_one_letter_code
_entity_poly.pdbx_strand_id
1 'polypeptide(L)'
;MAVEAPVQTGIGLRLEEDKFLQLFDTHPLDYGDIDITEYLRVGEMRDVSVLWRGQPGPDMAAASDDELCPASLRSVQQRFAAVWVPRGDGWEVIPTSKLAVGAVVAVPTDAGGYDPSLGWLPACIAVVPELPTPDVMGAAEDRSSFGSSVAVTLPQHLGDTREEAEELCEALAMAEPLAALLQRAAWLHDIGKAHPVFQATMRANGCGEGQWAKAPGWGSRHRRPGFRHELASALAALQLDEDPLVSYLLMAHHGKIRLQLQPFPWARDGPLHGVVEGETLPAVPGVCEAMTLRFPPTGLGKGWRSLCSRLLAKHGPFQLAWLEAALREADARASRRWQLPPSP
;
A
#
# COMPACT_ATOMS: atom_id res chain seq x y z
N MET A 1 -3.79 19.41 -53.89
CA MET A 1 -4.46 18.14 -53.59
C MET A 1 -4.19 17.85 -52.14
N ALA A 2 -5.15 18.07 -51.24
CA ALA A 2 -5.07 17.69 -49.84
C ALA A 2 -5.32 16.18 -49.76
N VAL A 3 -4.37 15.41 -49.24
CA VAL A 3 -4.57 14.01 -48.96
C VAL A 3 -5.39 13.95 -47.66
N GLU A 4 -6.67 13.66 -47.75
CA GLU A 4 -7.46 13.31 -46.59
C GLU A 4 -6.91 12.01 -45.99
N ALA A 5 -6.39 12.08 -44.78
CA ALA A 5 -6.04 10.89 -44.01
C ALA A 5 -7.33 10.09 -43.73
N PRO A 6 -7.34 8.77 -43.93
CA PRO A 6 -8.51 7.96 -43.63
C PRO A 6 -8.87 8.10 -42.15
N VAL A 7 -10.08 8.59 -41.89
CA VAL A 7 -10.68 8.55 -40.57
C VAL A 7 -10.90 7.09 -40.24
N GLN A 8 -10.00 6.51 -39.39
CA GLN A 8 -10.24 5.21 -38.82
C GLN A 8 -11.47 5.33 -37.91
N THR A 9 -12.60 4.86 -38.38
CA THR A 9 -13.80 4.59 -37.56
C THR A 9 -13.57 3.32 -36.72
N GLY A 10 -12.45 3.23 -36.03
CA GLY A 10 -12.26 2.26 -34.99
C GLY A 10 -13.01 2.72 -33.74
N ILE A 11 -13.69 1.80 -33.07
CA ILE A 11 -14.18 2.02 -31.72
C ILE A 11 -12.95 2.46 -30.91
N GLY A 12 -12.82 3.77 -30.68
CA GLY A 12 -11.70 4.31 -29.93
C GLY A 12 -11.66 3.66 -28.57
N LEU A 13 -10.50 3.16 -28.16
CA LEU A 13 -10.28 2.69 -26.80
C LEU A 13 -10.76 3.78 -25.84
N ARG A 14 -11.82 3.46 -25.09
CA ARG A 14 -12.29 4.34 -24.03
C ARG A 14 -11.54 3.97 -22.76
N LEU A 15 -10.93 4.97 -22.15
CA LEU A 15 -10.39 4.81 -20.82
C LEU A 15 -11.56 4.50 -19.88
N GLU A 16 -11.57 3.30 -19.33
CA GLU A 16 -12.56 2.89 -18.34
C GLU A 16 -12.39 3.70 -17.07
N GLU A 17 -13.49 3.99 -16.37
CA GLU A 17 -13.48 4.80 -15.16
C GLU A 17 -12.52 4.23 -14.11
N ASP A 18 -12.47 2.91 -13.95
CA ASP A 18 -11.60 2.23 -13.01
C ASP A 18 -10.12 2.44 -13.36
N LYS A 19 -9.74 2.35 -14.60
CA LYS A 19 -8.37 2.61 -15.07
C LYS A 19 -8.01 4.09 -15.00
N PHE A 20 -8.96 4.97 -15.34
CA PHE A 20 -8.77 6.41 -15.15
C PHE A 20 -8.45 6.75 -13.69
N LEU A 21 -9.20 6.18 -12.74
CA LEU A 21 -8.97 6.40 -11.33
C LEU A 21 -7.65 5.78 -10.84
N GLN A 22 -7.23 4.64 -11.39
CA GLN A 22 -5.90 4.07 -11.11
C GLN A 22 -4.77 5.03 -11.48
N LEU A 23 -4.87 5.72 -12.61
CA LEU A 23 -3.85 6.69 -13.03
C LEU A 23 -3.72 7.88 -12.08
N PHE A 24 -4.75 8.18 -11.29
CA PHE A 24 -4.75 9.24 -10.28
C PHE A 24 -4.52 8.70 -8.86
N ASP A 25 -4.34 7.40 -8.70
CA ASP A 25 -3.93 6.82 -7.44
C ASP A 25 -2.46 7.14 -7.20
N THR A 26 -2.16 7.88 -6.15
CA THR A 26 -0.79 8.25 -5.77
C THR A 26 -0.13 7.19 -4.89
N HIS A 27 -0.80 6.05 -4.71
CA HIS A 27 -0.28 4.92 -3.97
C HIS A 27 0.91 4.31 -4.72
N PRO A 28 2.09 4.12 -4.08
CA PRO A 28 3.13 3.31 -4.67
C PRO A 28 2.58 1.91 -4.92
N LEU A 29 2.66 1.46 -6.14
CA LEU A 29 2.28 0.09 -6.47
C LEU A 29 3.29 -0.82 -5.77
N ASP A 30 2.83 -1.63 -4.83
CA ASP A 30 3.71 -2.55 -4.09
C ASP A 30 4.27 -3.62 -5.05
N TYR A 31 3.54 -3.91 -6.15
CA TYR A 31 3.91 -4.94 -7.12
C TYR A 31 3.33 -4.62 -8.50
N GLY A 32 4.19 -4.29 -9.43
CA GLY A 32 3.80 -4.02 -10.80
C GLY A 32 3.32 -2.59 -11.04
N ASP A 33 3.18 -2.26 -12.29
CA ASP A 33 2.74 -0.94 -12.74
C ASP A 33 1.34 -1.02 -13.34
N ILE A 34 0.68 0.14 -13.48
CA ILE A 34 -0.61 0.20 -14.17
C ILE A 34 -0.36 -0.05 -15.65
N ASP A 35 -1.01 -1.06 -16.22
CA ASP A 35 -0.92 -1.31 -17.64
C ASP A 35 -1.71 -0.25 -18.42
N ILE A 36 -0.98 0.74 -18.91
CA ILE A 36 -1.50 1.79 -19.81
C ILE A 36 -1.15 1.51 -21.27
N THR A 37 -0.56 0.36 -21.58
CA THR A 37 -0.03 0.02 -22.91
C THR A 37 -1.12 0.08 -23.97
N GLU A 38 -2.33 -0.34 -23.64
CA GLU A 38 -3.49 -0.30 -24.54
C GLU A 38 -3.91 1.13 -24.94
N TYR A 39 -3.53 2.17 -24.16
CA TYR A 39 -3.81 3.58 -24.43
C TYR A 39 -2.66 4.32 -25.10
N LEU A 40 -1.44 3.84 -24.95
CA LEU A 40 -0.24 4.53 -25.43
C LEU A 40 0.29 3.96 -26.75
N ARG A 41 0.03 2.70 -27.05
CA ARG A 41 0.59 2.04 -28.24
C ARG A 41 -0.38 1.03 -28.83
N VAL A 42 -0.53 1.11 -30.14
CA VAL A 42 -1.12 0.03 -30.97
C VAL A 42 0.02 -0.99 -31.22
N GLY A 43 0.22 -1.93 -30.31
CA GLY A 43 1.26 -2.96 -30.47
C GLY A 43 1.74 -3.61 -29.16
N GLU A 44 2.33 -4.75 -29.26
CA GLU A 44 2.56 -5.85 -28.33
C GLU A 44 3.46 -5.59 -27.10
N MET A 45 3.56 -4.40 -26.54
CA MET A 45 4.32 -4.24 -25.30
C MET A 45 3.44 -4.48 -24.08
N ARG A 46 3.28 -5.74 -23.74
CA ARG A 46 2.72 -6.18 -22.46
C ARG A 46 3.90 -6.58 -21.59
N ASP A 47 4.19 -5.82 -20.57
CA ASP A 47 5.37 -6.03 -19.74
C ASP A 47 5.01 -6.66 -18.40
N VAL A 48 5.98 -7.39 -17.85
CA VAL A 48 6.04 -7.91 -16.50
C VAL A 48 7.36 -7.47 -15.88
N SER A 49 7.47 -7.46 -14.58
CA SER A 49 8.70 -7.15 -13.87
C SER A 49 9.36 -8.44 -13.38
N VAL A 50 10.58 -8.72 -13.83
CA VAL A 50 11.32 -9.94 -13.47
C VAL A 50 12.35 -9.60 -12.40
N LEU A 51 12.42 -10.43 -11.36
CA LEU A 51 13.50 -10.40 -10.37
C LEU A 51 14.16 -11.78 -10.28
N TRP A 52 15.41 -11.82 -9.84
CA TRP A 52 16.19 -13.05 -9.70
C TRP A 52 16.48 -13.32 -8.23
N ARG A 53 16.29 -14.57 -7.80
CA ARG A 53 16.59 -15.05 -6.45
C ARG A 53 17.40 -16.34 -6.54
N GLY A 54 18.39 -16.50 -5.67
CA GLY A 54 19.23 -17.71 -5.65
C GLY A 54 18.42 -18.98 -5.43
N GLN A 55 17.46 -18.91 -4.53
CA GLN A 55 16.53 -20.02 -4.25
C GLN A 55 15.11 -19.46 -4.11
N PRO A 56 14.38 -19.29 -5.23
CA PRO A 56 12.99 -18.88 -5.15
C PRO A 56 12.16 -19.87 -4.34
N GLY A 57 11.33 -19.37 -3.44
CA GLY A 57 10.50 -20.17 -2.54
C GLY A 57 9.29 -19.41 -2.00
N PRO A 58 8.38 -20.09 -1.30
CA PRO A 58 7.14 -19.48 -0.82
C PRO A 58 7.39 -18.33 0.20
N ASP A 59 8.49 -18.40 0.94
CA ASP A 59 8.83 -17.43 2.00
C ASP A 59 9.80 -16.33 1.53
N MET A 60 9.93 -16.12 0.21
CA MET A 60 10.79 -15.05 -0.31
C MET A 60 10.36 -13.68 0.22
N ALA A 61 11.35 -12.83 0.50
CA ALA A 61 11.10 -11.42 0.78
C ALA A 61 10.37 -10.73 -0.39
N ALA A 62 9.60 -9.72 -0.07
CA ALA A 62 8.99 -8.87 -1.08
C ALA A 62 10.07 -8.26 -2.00
N ALA A 63 9.72 -8.04 -3.26
CA ALA A 63 10.60 -7.37 -4.21
C ALA A 63 10.77 -5.89 -3.82
N SER A 64 11.96 -5.33 -4.03
CA SER A 64 12.15 -3.89 -4.04
C SER A 64 12.18 -3.38 -5.48
N ASP A 65 11.87 -2.10 -5.69
CA ASP A 65 11.83 -1.50 -7.03
C ASP A 65 13.18 -1.62 -7.75
N ASP A 66 14.29 -1.56 -7.00
CA ASP A 66 15.66 -1.66 -7.53
C ASP A 66 16.01 -3.06 -8.06
N GLU A 67 15.22 -4.08 -7.71
CA GLU A 67 15.43 -5.45 -8.16
C GLU A 67 14.63 -5.79 -9.42
N LEU A 68 13.72 -4.91 -9.82
CA LEU A 68 12.76 -5.19 -10.89
C LEU A 68 13.35 -4.85 -12.26
N CYS A 69 13.34 -5.82 -13.15
CA CYS A 69 13.72 -5.63 -14.55
C CYS A 69 12.48 -5.78 -15.45
N PRO A 70 12.08 -4.75 -16.19
CA PRO A 70 10.96 -4.85 -17.11
C PRO A 70 11.28 -5.82 -18.26
N ALA A 71 10.33 -6.69 -18.57
CA ALA A 71 10.44 -7.69 -19.60
C ALA A 71 9.10 -7.87 -20.33
N SER A 72 9.12 -8.13 -21.64
CA SER A 72 7.86 -8.38 -22.33
C SER A 72 7.24 -9.71 -21.85
N LEU A 73 5.95 -9.70 -21.55
CA LEU A 73 5.19 -10.89 -21.12
C LEU A 73 5.42 -12.06 -22.07
N ARG A 74 5.37 -11.80 -23.39
CA ARG A 74 5.57 -12.82 -24.41
C ARG A 74 6.97 -13.47 -24.32
N SER A 75 8.01 -12.68 -24.12
CA SER A 75 9.38 -13.23 -24.02
C SER A 75 9.58 -14.03 -22.73
N VAL A 76 8.95 -13.62 -21.62
CA VAL A 76 8.94 -14.38 -20.36
C VAL A 76 8.20 -15.70 -20.54
N GLN A 77 7.03 -15.70 -21.20
CA GLN A 77 6.27 -16.91 -21.51
C GLN A 77 7.01 -17.88 -22.46
N GLN A 78 7.79 -17.35 -23.38
CA GLN A 78 8.61 -18.17 -24.27
C GLN A 78 9.81 -18.80 -23.56
N ARG A 79 10.36 -18.12 -22.55
CA ARG A 79 11.55 -18.58 -21.85
C ARG A 79 11.24 -19.52 -20.69
N PHE A 80 10.17 -19.27 -19.94
CA PHE A 80 9.83 -20.00 -18.72
C PHE A 80 8.47 -20.68 -18.84
N ALA A 81 8.38 -21.94 -18.42
CA ALA A 81 7.11 -22.66 -18.34
C ALA A 81 6.29 -22.21 -17.12
N ALA A 82 6.98 -21.92 -16.01
CA ALA A 82 6.38 -21.47 -14.76
C ALA A 82 7.34 -20.49 -14.07
N VAL A 83 6.77 -19.62 -13.24
CA VAL A 83 7.49 -18.60 -12.47
C VAL A 83 6.84 -18.45 -11.10
N TRP A 84 7.56 -17.89 -10.15
CA TRP A 84 7.02 -17.49 -8.87
C TRP A 84 6.35 -16.13 -9.00
N VAL A 85 5.18 -15.97 -8.39
CA VAL A 85 4.44 -14.70 -8.28
C VAL A 85 4.05 -14.45 -6.83
N PRO A 86 3.98 -13.21 -6.37
CA PRO A 86 3.52 -12.90 -5.02
C PRO A 86 2.04 -13.28 -4.86
N ARG A 87 1.73 -13.96 -3.76
CA ARG A 87 0.37 -14.37 -3.38
C ARG A 87 0.19 -14.30 -1.87
N GLY A 88 -0.75 -13.46 -1.42
CA GLY A 88 -1.03 -13.33 0.00
C GLY A 88 0.23 -13.04 0.82
N ASP A 89 0.56 -13.93 1.74
CA ASP A 89 1.70 -13.80 2.66
C ASP A 89 3.03 -14.31 2.09
N GLY A 90 3.05 -14.76 0.82
CA GLY A 90 4.25 -15.37 0.23
C GLY A 90 4.23 -15.41 -1.27
N TRP A 91 4.90 -16.40 -1.84
CA TRP A 91 5.04 -16.59 -3.27
C TRP A 91 4.52 -17.95 -3.69
N GLU A 92 3.94 -18.02 -4.87
CA GLU A 92 3.35 -19.22 -5.46
C GLU A 92 3.89 -19.43 -6.88
N VAL A 93 4.11 -20.68 -7.25
CA VAL A 93 4.48 -21.03 -8.63
C VAL A 93 3.23 -21.10 -9.49
N ILE A 94 3.22 -20.33 -10.58
CA ILE A 94 2.16 -20.42 -11.58
C ILE A 94 2.72 -20.67 -12.98
N PRO A 95 1.97 -21.32 -13.87
CA PRO A 95 2.29 -21.40 -15.30
C PRO A 95 2.33 -19.98 -15.90
N THR A 96 3.34 -19.70 -16.73
CA THR A 96 3.46 -18.37 -17.35
C THR A 96 2.29 -18.02 -18.28
N SER A 97 1.52 -19.00 -18.75
CA SER A 97 0.27 -18.80 -19.48
C SER A 97 -0.82 -18.11 -18.67
N LYS A 98 -0.71 -18.09 -17.33
CA LYS A 98 -1.63 -17.41 -16.42
C LYS A 98 -1.13 -16.04 -15.95
N LEU A 99 0.04 -15.60 -16.43
CA LEU A 99 0.57 -14.28 -16.06
C LEU A 99 -0.32 -13.18 -16.64
N ALA A 100 -0.59 -12.20 -15.78
CA ALA A 100 -1.17 -10.93 -16.19
C ALA A 100 -0.07 -9.92 -16.53
N VAL A 101 -0.39 -8.93 -17.35
CA VAL A 101 0.44 -7.75 -17.56
C VAL A 101 0.62 -7.00 -16.24
N GLY A 102 1.80 -6.45 -16.01
CA GLY A 102 2.15 -5.77 -14.75
C GLY A 102 2.52 -6.72 -13.61
N ALA A 103 2.49 -8.05 -13.81
CA ALA A 103 2.88 -8.99 -12.77
C ALA A 103 4.36 -8.87 -12.42
N VAL A 104 4.68 -8.99 -11.14
CA VAL A 104 6.03 -9.26 -10.67
C VAL A 104 6.26 -10.76 -10.67
N VAL A 105 7.38 -11.19 -11.22
CA VAL A 105 7.74 -12.61 -11.31
C VAL A 105 9.16 -12.83 -10.80
N ALA A 106 9.36 -13.88 -9.99
CA ALA A 106 10.68 -14.28 -9.55
C ALA A 106 11.12 -15.56 -10.28
N VAL A 107 12.39 -15.57 -10.67
CA VAL A 107 13.06 -16.71 -11.31
C VAL A 107 14.39 -17.01 -10.62
N PRO A 108 14.92 -18.25 -10.72
CA PRO A 108 16.25 -18.56 -10.19
C PRO A 108 17.36 -17.73 -10.85
N THR A 109 18.39 -17.41 -10.11
CA THR A 109 19.56 -16.67 -10.65
C THR A 109 20.28 -17.41 -11.77
N ASP A 110 20.29 -18.74 -11.73
CA ASP A 110 20.89 -19.61 -12.76
C ASP A 110 20.02 -19.73 -14.03
N ALA A 111 18.79 -19.24 -13.98
CA ALA A 111 17.91 -19.22 -15.14
C ALA A 111 18.38 -18.23 -16.23
N GLY A 112 19.29 -17.31 -15.92
CA GLY A 112 19.75 -16.29 -16.86
C GLY A 112 18.66 -15.32 -17.29
N GLY A 113 18.79 -14.73 -18.48
CA GLY A 113 17.79 -13.81 -19.03
C GLY A 113 18.08 -12.34 -18.76
N TYR A 114 19.23 -12.00 -18.16
CA TYR A 114 19.61 -10.63 -17.82
C TYR A 114 21.05 -10.34 -18.25
N ASP A 115 21.24 -9.12 -18.72
CA ASP A 115 22.56 -8.54 -19.01
C ASP A 115 22.68 -7.20 -18.30
N PRO A 116 23.76 -6.94 -17.52
CA PRO A 116 23.90 -5.70 -16.75
C PRO A 116 23.85 -4.42 -17.58
N SER A 117 24.20 -4.47 -18.87
CA SER A 117 24.24 -3.33 -19.76
C SER A 117 22.96 -3.15 -20.58
N LEU A 118 22.23 -4.24 -20.85
CA LEU A 118 21.07 -4.27 -21.74
C LEU A 118 19.74 -4.54 -21.01
N GLY A 119 19.79 -4.97 -19.75
CA GLY A 119 18.62 -5.38 -18.99
C GLY A 119 18.12 -6.77 -19.40
N TRP A 120 16.81 -6.92 -19.64
CA TRP A 120 16.22 -8.18 -20.07
C TRP A 120 16.76 -8.64 -21.43
N LEU A 121 17.47 -9.76 -21.42
CA LEU A 121 18.04 -10.38 -22.62
C LEU A 121 17.73 -11.89 -22.59
N PRO A 122 16.63 -12.36 -23.20
CA PRO A 122 16.20 -13.75 -23.14
C PRO A 122 17.25 -14.76 -23.58
N ALA A 123 18.16 -14.39 -24.48
CA ALA A 123 19.24 -15.25 -24.96
C ALA A 123 20.43 -15.36 -23.97
N CYS A 124 20.51 -14.50 -22.96
CA CYS A 124 21.58 -14.57 -21.98
C CYS A 124 21.41 -15.80 -21.08
N ILE A 125 22.48 -16.58 -20.96
CA ILE A 125 22.52 -17.79 -20.10
C ILE A 125 23.42 -17.60 -18.88
N ALA A 126 24.02 -16.43 -18.73
CA ALA A 126 24.87 -16.14 -17.57
C ALA A 126 24.04 -16.15 -16.28
N VAL A 127 24.67 -16.63 -15.21
CA VAL A 127 24.07 -16.54 -13.87
C VAL A 127 23.92 -15.07 -13.50
N VAL A 128 22.73 -14.67 -13.08
CA VAL A 128 22.43 -13.31 -12.68
C VAL A 128 22.89 -13.12 -11.23
N PRO A 129 23.73 -12.11 -10.92
CA PRO A 129 24.08 -11.85 -9.53
C PRO A 129 22.84 -11.43 -8.74
N GLU A 130 22.62 -12.09 -7.62
CA GLU A 130 21.56 -11.68 -6.69
C GLU A 130 21.93 -10.32 -6.10
N LEU A 131 21.06 -9.35 -6.24
CA LEU A 131 21.22 -8.08 -5.54
C LEU A 131 21.05 -8.34 -4.04
N PRO A 132 21.90 -7.74 -3.18
CA PRO A 132 21.65 -7.80 -1.76
C PRO A 132 20.24 -7.24 -1.54
N THR A 133 19.39 -8.05 -0.90
CA THR A 133 18.04 -7.57 -0.53
C THR A 133 18.26 -6.33 0.31
N PRO A 134 17.85 -5.15 -0.14
CA PRO A 134 18.07 -3.96 0.67
C PRO A 134 17.38 -4.19 2.01
N ASP A 135 18.06 -3.89 3.10
CA ASP A 135 17.45 -3.78 4.43
C ASP A 135 16.39 -2.65 4.48
N VAL A 136 16.05 -2.12 3.31
CA VAL A 136 15.13 -1.01 3.16
C VAL A 136 13.72 -1.58 3.10
N MET A 137 12.94 -1.25 4.10
CA MET A 137 11.49 -1.39 4.04
C MET A 137 10.99 -0.78 2.73
N GLY A 138 10.19 -1.54 1.99
CA GLY A 138 9.59 -1.05 0.75
C GLY A 138 8.87 0.28 0.95
N ALA A 139 8.75 1.07 -0.11
CA ALA A 139 8.01 2.34 -0.07
C ALA A 139 6.56 2.19 0.42
N ALA A 140 6.06 0.96 0.42
CA ALA A 140 4.75 0.55 0.86
C ALA A 140 4.57 0.48 2.38
N GLU A 141 5.65 0.33 3.16
CA GLU A 141 5.56 0.18 4.60
C GLU A 141 5.69 1.52 5.32
N ASP A 142 5.03 1.63 6.45
CA ASP A 142 5.08 2.82 7.31
C ASP A 142 6.43 2.92 8.02
N ARG A 143 7.39 3.56 7.35
CA ARG A 143 8.74 3.79 7.90
C ARG A 143 8.72 4.56 9.21
N SER A 144 7.70 5.34 9.47
CA SER A 144 7.58 6.13 10.71
C SER A 144 7.34 5.27 11.94
N SER A 145 6.92 4.02 11.76
CA SER A 145 6.67 3.07 12.85
C SER A 145 7.92 2.32 13.32
N PHE A 146 9.06 2.49 12.67
CA PHE A 146 10.28 1.73 12.95
C PHE A 146 11.48 2.66 13.19
N GLY A 147 12.50 2.15 13.90
CA GLY A 147 13.71 2.89 14.20
C GLY A 147 13.50 4.08 15.15
N SER A 148 12.48 4.02 15.99
CA SER A 148 12.29 4.99 17.09
C SER A 148 13.33 4.76 18.19
N SER A 149 13.58 5.77 19.04
CA SER A 149 14.53 5.62 20.15
C SER A 149 14.08 4.60 21.19
N VAL A 150 12.77 4.44 21.35
CA VAL A 150 12.12 3.51 22.28
C VAL A 150 10.89 2.89 21.66
N ALA A 151 10.47 1.74 22.19
CA ALA A 151 9.16 1.19 21.82
C ALA A 151 8.03 2.06 22.41
N VAL A 152 7.04 2.41 21.59
CA VAL A 152 5.88 3.21 22.01
C VAL A 152 4.62 2.36 21.89
N THR A 153 3.84 2.29 22.97
CA THR A 153 2.59 1.55 22.96
C THR A 153 1.54 2.22 22.04
N LEU A 154 0.65 1.43 21.49
CA LEU A 154 -0.40 1.95 20.61
C LEU A 154 -1.33 2.95 21.32
N PRO A 155 -1.85 2.68 22.53
CA PRO A 155 -2.66 3.67 23.25
C PRO A 155 -1.92 4.99 23.54
N GLN A 156 -0.62 4.92 23.87
CA GLN A 156 0.19 6.12 24.12
C GLN A 156 0.31 6.96 22.85
N HIS A 157 0.68 6.34 21.72
CA HIS A 157 0.81 7.05 20.44
C HIS A 157 -0.50 7.71 20.00
N LEU A 158 -1.63 7.01 20.15
CA LEU A 158 -2.94 7.56 19.83
C LEU A 158 -3.27 8.76 20.72
N GLY A 159 -2.96 8.69 22.03
CA GLY A 159 -3.10 9.79 22.96
C GLY A 159 -2.26 11.00 22.57
N ASP A 160 -0.97 10.79 22.32
CA ASP A 160 -0.05 11.86 21.93
C ASP A 160 -0.50 12.53 20.63
N THR A 161 -0.95 11.75 19.63
CA THR A 161 -1.43 12.32 18.35
C THR A 161 -2.71 13.12 18.52
N ARG A 162 -3.60 12.68 19.42
CA ARG A 162 -4.81 13.44 19.76
C ARG A 162 -4.46 14.78 20.42
N GLU A 163 -3.56 14.79 21.39
CA GLU A 163 -3.08 16.02 22.04
C GLU A 163 -2.50 17.02 21.03
N GLU A 164 -1.63 16.55 20.12
CA GLU A 164 -1.09 17.38 19.04
C GLU A 164 -2.18 17.90 18.08
N ALA A 165 -3.21 17.11 17.81
CA ALA A 165 -4.34 17.56 17.00
C ALA A 165 -5.18 18.63 17.72
N GLU A 166 -5.36 18.52 19.04
CA GLU A 166 -6.02 19.54 19.86
C GLU A 166 -5.24 20.87 19.80
N GLU A 167 -3.93 20.84 20.04
CA GLU A 167 -3.06 22.02 19.93
C GLU A 167 -3.07 22.65 18.51
N LEU A 168 -3.06 21.81 17.47
CA LEU A 168 -3.16 22.29 16.08
C LEU A 168 -4.51 22.94 15.80
N CYS A 169 -5.62 22.38 16.27
CA CYS A 169 -6.95 22.95 16.10
C CYS A 169 -7.02 24.35 16.75
N GLU A 170 -6.48 24.50 17.94
CA GLU A 170 -6.41 25.79 18.65
C GLU A 170 -5.54 26.79 17.87
N ALA A 171 -4.32 26.40 17.50
CA ALA A 171 -3.37 27.27 16.79
C ALA A 171 -3.90 27.75 15.43
N LEU A 172 -4.67 26.90 14.74
CA LEU A 172 -5.27 27.20 13.43
C LEU A 172 -6.65 27.85 13.55
N ALA A 173 -7.14 28.09 14.77
CA ALA A 173 -8.51 28.57 15.03
C ALA A 173 -9.56 27.76 14.24
N MET A 174 -9.40 26.43 14.23
CA MET A 174 -10.28 25.54 13.47
C MET A 174 -11.68 25.56 14.05
N ALA A 175 -12.65 25.80 13.19
CA ALA A 175 -14.04 25.88 13.63
C ALA A 175 -14.62 24.49 13.93
N GLU A 176 -15.49 24.41 14.94
CA GLU A 176 -16.36 23.27 15.13
C GLU A 176 -17.37 23.15 13.97
N PRO A 177 -17.74 21.93 13.48
CA PRO A 177 -17.38 20.63 14.04
C PRO A 177 -16.08 20.02 13.46
N LEU A 178 -15.32 20.71 12.61
CA LEU A 178 -14.14 20.14 11.96
C LEU A 178 -13.02 19.82 12.96
N ALA A 179 -12.86 20.67 14.00
CA ALA A 179 -11.90 20.43 15.07
C ALA A 179 -12.18 19.10 15.80
N ALA A 180 -13.42 18.87 16.19
CA ALA A 180 -13.82 17.62 16.84
C ALA A 180 -13.61 16.40 15.95
N LEU A 181 -13.90 16.50 14.64
CA LEU A 181 -13.67 15.43 13.68
C LEU A 181 -12.18 15.14 13.47
N LEU A 182 -11.33 16.16 13.42
CA LEU A 182 -9.88 15.98 13.31
C LEU A 182 -9.29 15.33 14.56
N GLN A 183 -9.69 15.78 15.76
CA GLN A 183 -9.26 15.18 17.02
C GLN A 183 -9.72 13.72 17.13
N ARG A 184 -10.96 13.43 16.67
CA ARG A 184 -11.45 12.06 16.62
C ARG A 184 -10.68 11.20 15.63
N ALA A 185 -10.35 11.72 14.46
CA ALA A 185 -9.49 11.04 13.49
C ALA A 185 -8.10 10.77 14.08
N ALA A 186 -7.49 11.73 14.76
CA ALA A 186 -6.21 11.57 15.44
C ALA A 186 -6.25 10.46 16.51
N TRP A 187 -7.34 10.37 17.29
CA TRP A 187 -7.53 9.32 18.29
C TRP A 187 -7.68 7.91 17.71
N LEU A 188 -8.07 7.77 16.44
CA LEU A 188 -8.39 6.49 15.81
C LEU A 188 -7.43 6.14 14.65
N HIS A 189 -6.55 7.05 14.22
CA HIS A 189 -5.84 6.91 12.94
C HIS A 189 -5.07 5.58 12.81
N ASP A 190 -4.52 5.11 13.88
CA ASP A 190 -3.62 3.96 13.93
C ASP A 190 -4.21 2.72 14.65
N ILE A 191 -5.51 2.68 14.96
CA ILE A 191 -6.10 1.52 15.65
C ILE A 191 -5.90 0.22 14.85
N GLY A 192 -5.78 0.30 13.53
CA GLY A 192 -5.45 -0.83 12.65
C GLY A 192 -4.08 -1.46 12.95
N LYS A 193 -3.17 -0.75 13.62
CA LYS A 193 -1.91 -1.31 14.11
C LYS A 193 -2.11 -2.40 15.17
N ALA A 194 -3.27 -2.48 15.84
CA ALA A 194 -3.61 -3.60 16.70
C ALA A 194 -3.70 -4.94 15.97
N HIS A 195 -3.80 -4.93 14.64
CA HIS A 195 -3.92 -6.14 13.83
C HIS A 195 -2.74 -7.10 14.06
N PRO A 196 -3.00 -8.44 14.16
CA PRO A 196 -1.95 -9.43 14.46
C PRO A 196 -0.77 -9.40 13.48
N VAL A 197 -1.01 -9.11 12.20
CA VAL A 197 0.05 -8.98 11.17
C VAL A 197 1.00 -7.85 11.53
N PHE A 198 0.49 -6.68 11.91
CA PHE A 198 1.31 -5.54 12.31
C PHE A 198 2.07 -5.83 13.61
N GLN A 199 1.38 -6.36 14.63
CA GLN A 199 1.99 -6.66 15.93
C GLN A 199 3.06 -7.76 15.85
N ALA A 200 2.92 -8.72 14.94
CA ALA A 200 3.97 -9.70 14.67
C ALA A 200 5.26 -9.02 14.16
N THR A 201 5.12 -8.01 13.31
CA THR A 201 6.26 -7.22 12.81
C THR A 201 6.89 -6.37 13.92
N MET A 202 6.08 -5.77 14.80
CA MET A 202 6.60 -5.03 15.96
C MET A 202 7.46 -5.91 16.88
N ARG A 203 6.98 -7.13 17.17
CA ARG A 203 7.76 -8.11 17.95
C ARG A 203 9.05 -8.52 17.26
N ALA A 204 9.02 -8.74 15.95
CA ALA A 204 10.21 -9.06 15.16
C ALA A 204 11.24 -7.90 15.12
N ASN A 205 10.80 -6.66 15.36
CA ASN A 205 11.64 -5.46 15.43
C ASN A 205 11.95 -5.01 16.88
N GLY A 206 11.92 -5.94 17.84
CA GLY A 206 12.42 -5.73 19.20
C GLY A 206 11.39 -5.31 20.24
N CYS A 207 10.09 -5.30 19.90
CA CYS A 207 9.03 -5.09 20.89
C CYS A 207 8.71 -6.38 21.64
N GLY A 208 8.38 -6.27 22.93
CA GLY A 208 7.88 -7.38 23.75
C GLY A 208 6.40 -7.66 23.52
N GLU A 209 5.79 -8.37 24.51
CA GLU A 209 4.34 -8.57 24.54
C GLU A 209 3.61 -7.22 24.69
N GLY A 210 2.46 -7.09 24.04
CA GLY A 210 1.66 -5.86 24.07
C GLY A 210 1.22 -5.40 22.69
N GLN A 211 0.64 -4.20 22.65
CA GLN A 211 0.26 -3.52 21.41
C GLN A 211 1.14 -2.28 21.22
N TRP A 212 1.87 -2.26 20.13
CA TRP A 212 2.91 -1.28 19.83
C TRP A 212 2.60 -0.48 18.58
N ALA A 213 2.84 0.81 18.63
CA ALA A 213 2.76 1.73 17.48
C ALA A 213 4.15 1.96 16.87
N LYS A 214 5.21 1.99 17.68
CA LYS A 214 6.58 2.24 17.26
C LYS A 214 7.51 1.17 17.80
N ALA A 215 8.50 0.76 16.98
CA ALA A 215 9.54 -0.21 17.35
C ALA A 215 10.93 0.40 17.21
N PRO A 216 11.88 0.04 18.09
CA PRO A 216 13.25 0.54 18.02
C PRO A 216 14.08 -0.12 16.93
N GLY A 217 13.68 -1.33 16.50
CA GLY A 217 14.39 -2.09 15.47
C GLY A 217 13.96 -1.77 14.06
N TRP A 218 14.81 -2.18 13.11
CA TRP A 218 14.60 -2.11 11.68
C TRP A 218 14.81 -3.49 11.06
N GLY A 219 14.28 -3.70 9.84
CA GLY A 219 14.66 -4.84 9.00
C GLY A 219 13.62 -5.93 8.85
N SER A 220 12.73 -6.12 9.82
CA SER A 220 11.64 -7.09 9.66
C SER A 220 10.45 -6.43 8.99
N ARG A 221 9.98 -7.05 7.90
CA ARG A 221 8.79 -6.62 7.14
C ARG A 221 7.55 -7.35 7.61
N HIS A 222 6.38 -6.83 7.23
CA HIS A 222 5.14 -7.58 7.38
C HIS A 222 5.22 -8.90 6.61
N ARG A 223 4.91 -10.01 7.29
CA ARG A 223 4.83 -11.34 6.64
C ARG A 223 3.76 -11.37 5.55
N ARG A 224 2.75 -10.51 5.68
CA ARG A 224 1.72 -10.31 4.66
C ARG A 224 2.08 -9.04 3.87
N PRO A 225 2.61 -9.19 2.63
CA PRO A 225 2.99 -8.06 1.80
C PRO A 225 1.83 -7.11 1.56
N GLY A 226 2.13 -5.81 1.54
CA GLY A 226 1.12 -4.79 1.27
C GLY A 226 0.09 -4.58 2.38
N PHE A 227 0.31 -5.13 3.60
CA PHE A 227 -0.58 -4.86 4.72
C PHE A 227 -0.65 -3.37 5.03
N ARG A 228 -1.88 -2.85 5.07
CA ARG A 228 -2.18 -1.45 5.33
C ARG A 228 -2.99 -1.30 6.60
N HIS A 229 -2.36 -0.82 7.66
CA HIS A 229 -3.04 -0.54 8.92
C HIS A 229 -4.07 0.60 8.78
N GLU A 230 -3.83 1.56 7.87
CA GLU A 230 -4.78 2.62 7.56
C GLU A 230 -6.12 2.09 7.02
N LEU A 231 -6.10 1.02 6.21
CA LEU A 231 -7.32 0.35 5.78
C LEU A 231 -8.02 -0.33 6.96
N ALA A 232 -7.28 -1.06 7.79
CA ALA A 232 -7.85 -1.70 8.97
C ALA A 232 -8.46 -0.66 9.94
N SER A 233 -7.79 0.50 10.13
CA SER A 233 -8.30 1.62 10.93
C SER A 233 -9.59 2.19 10.35
N ALA A 234 -9.64 2.45 9.05
CA ALA A 234 -10.82 3.00 8.40
C ALA A 234 -12.02 2.03 8.42
N LEU A 235 -11.78 0.72 8.23
CA LEU A 235 -12.81 -0.31 8.35
C LEU A 235 -13.37 -0.38 9.78
N ALA A 236 -12.51 -0.28 10.78
CA ALA A 236 -12.92 -0.22 12.17
C ALA A 236 -13.78 1.03 12.45
N ALA A 237 -13.37 2.20 11.97
CA ALA A 237 -14.13 3.44 12.12
C ALA A 237 -15.52 3.35 11.48
N LEU A 238 -15.63 2.77 10.28
CA LEU A 238 -16.92 2.53 9.63
C LEU A 238 -17.84 1.62 10.46
N GLN A 239 -17.29 0.67 11.20
CA GLN A 239 -18.07 -0.23 12.06
C GLN A 239 -18.40 0.38 13.42
N LEU A 240 -17.63 1.36 13.87
CA LEU A 240 -17.93 2.18 15.05
C LEU A 240 -18.96 3.28 14.76
N ASP A 241 -19.51 3.32 13.54
CA ASP A 241 -20.46 4.34 13.08
C ASP A 241 -19.91 5.77 13.18
N GLU A 242 -18.60 5.92 12.96
CA GLU A 242 -17.93 7.21 12.96
C GLU A 242 -18.36 8.05 11.73
N ASP A 243 -18.21 9.37 11.83
CA ASP A 243 -18.45 10.25 10.69
C ASP A 243 -17.63 9.78 9.47
N PRO A 244 -18.22 9.71 8.27
CA PRO A 244 -17.51 9.32 7.05
C PRO A 244 -16.22 10.09 6.79
N LEU A 245 -16.11 11.35 7.22
CA LEU A 245 -14.90 12.14 7.13
C LEU A 245 -13.78 11.58 8.01
N VAL A 246 -14.10 11.07 9.21
CA VAL A 246 -13.13 10.39 10.08
C VAL A 246 -12.57 9.17 9.35
N SER A 247 -13.42 8.27 8.85
CA SER A 247 -12.97 7.09 8.10
C SER A 247 -12.11 7.44 6.88
N TYR A 248 -12.46 8.52 6.17
CA TYR A 248 -11.66 9.03 5.06
C TYR A 248 -10.27 9.50 5.51
N LEU A 249 -10.20 10.28 6.59
CA LEU A 249 -8.93 10.79 7.12
C LEU A 249 -8.03 9.64 7.57
N LEU A 250 -8.59 8.62 8.22
CA LEU A 250 -7.84 7.43 8.62
C LEU A 250 -7.23 6.70 7.42
N MET A 251 -7.99 6.58 6.32
CA MET A 251 -7.49 5.94 5.11
C MET A 251 -6.40 6.77 4.43
N ALA A 252 -6.55 8.08 4.41
CA ALA A 252 -5.73 8.99 3.62
C ALA A 252 -4.49 9.52 4.37
N HIS A 253 -4.35 9.30 5.69
CA HIS A 253 -3.32 9.98 6.51
C HIS A 253 -1.88 9.71 6.07
N HIS A 254 -1.59 8.57 5.43
CA HIS A 254 -0.30 8.32 4.79
C HIS A 254 -0.21 8.83 3.34
N GLY A 255 -1.27 9.39 2.80
CA GLY A 255 -1.33 9.95 1.46
C GLY A 255 -1.31 8.91 0.33
N LYS A 256 -1.43 7.62 0.66
CA LYS A 256 -1.28 6.51 -0.29
C LYS A 256 -2.62 6.03 -0.86
N ILE A 257 -3.66 5.98 -0.06
CA ILE A 257 -5.00 5.53 -0.51
C ILE A 257 -5.95 6.70 -0.39
N ARG A 258 -6.45 7.21 -1.51
CA ARG A 258 -7.40 8.33 -1.51
C ARG A 258 -8.71 7.98 -2.19
N LEU A 259 -8.69 7.65 -3.46
CA LEU A 259 -9.91 7.48 -4.25
C LEU A 259 -10.23 6.05 -4.59
N GLN A 260 -9.24 5.17 -4.60
CA GLN A 260 -9.41 3.82 -5.08
C GLN A 260 -8.84 2.79 -4.12
N LEU A 261 -9.64 1.74 -3.92
CA LEU A 261 -9.24 0.52 -3.23
C LEU A 261 -9.41 -0.61 -4.24
N GLN A 262 -8.29 -1.11 -4.78
CA GLN A 262 -8.30 -2.27 -5.65
C GLN A 262 -7.49 -3.41 -5.03
N PRO A 263 -7.97 -4.66 -5.18
CA PRO A 263 -7.12 -5.79 -4.90
C PRO A 263 -5.95 -5.78 -5.88
N PHE A 264 -4.81 -6.27 -5.45
CA PHE A 264 -3.70 -6.51 -6.37
C PHE A 264 -4.17 -7.36 -7.55
N PRO A 265 -3.64 -7.18 -8.77
CA PRO A 265 -4.09 -7.89 -9.98
C PRO A 265 -4.13 -9.41 -9.83
N TRP A 266 -3.28 -9.96 -8.95
CA TRP A 266 -3.18 -11.39 -8.63
C TRP A 266 -4.05 -11.84 -7.45
N ALA A 267 -4.68 -10.93 -6.73
CA ALA A 267 -5.42 -11.20 -5.50
C ALA A 267 -6.94 -10.96 -5.65
N ARG A 268 -7.53 -11.37 -6.79
CA ARG A 268 -8.97 -11.16 -7.04
C ARG A 268 -9.87 -11.71 -5.93
N ASP A 269 -9.43 -12.78 -5.25
CA ASP A 269 -10.10 -13.42 -4.12
C ASP A 269 -9.24 -13.40 -2.84
N GLY A 270 -8.21 -12.56 -2.79
CA GLY A 270 -7.23 -12.47 -1.72
C GLY A 270 -7.43 -11.26 -0.80
N PRO A 271 -6.47 -11.03 0.11
CA PRO A 271 -6.49 -9.86 0.99
C PRO A 271 -6.47 -8.57 0.18
N LEU A 272 -7.29 -7.62 0.58
CA LEU A 272 -7.26 -6.27 0.03
C LEU A 272 -6.26 -5.43 0.84
N HIS A 273 -5.17 -5.01 0.24
CA HIS A 273 -4.08 -4.32 0.94
C HIS A 273 -3.69 -5.02 2.24
N GLY A 274 -3.54 -6.34 2.17
CA GLY A 274 -3.16 -7.17 3.30
C GLY A 274 -4.22 -7.36 4.39
N VAL A 275 -5.43 -6.83 4.24
CA VAL A 275 -6.56 -7.02 5.15
C VAL A 275 -7.53 -8.03 4.55
N VAL A 276 -7.96 -9.02 5.33
CA VAL A 276 -8.93 -10.04 4.91
C VAL A 276 -10.25 -9.80 5.63
N GLU A 277 -11.37 -9.92 4.89
CA GLU A 277 -12.69 -9.84 5.50
C GLU A 277 -12.91 -10.97 6.52
N GLY A 278 -13.44 -10.62 7.68
CA GLY A 278 -13.67 -11.56 8.75
C GLY A 278 -12.52 -11.68 9.76
N GLU A 279 -11.38 -11.03 9.53
CA GLU A 279 -10.31 -10.98 10.52
C GLU A 279 -10.70 -10.17 11.75
N THR A 280 -10.17 -10.57 12.90
CA THR A 280 -10.39 -9.86 14.15
C THR A 280 -9.34 -8.76 14.34
N LEU A 281 -9.79 -7.53 14.52
CA LEU A 281 -9.00 -6.46 15.09
C LEU A 281 -9.13 -6.55 16.61
N PRO A 282 -8.05 -6.81 17.37
CA PRO A 282 -8.09 -6.86 18.82
C PRO A 282 -8.51 -5.52 19.44
N ALA A 283 -9.08 -5.58 20.65
CA ALA A 283 -9.38 -4.36 21.42
C ALA A 283 -8.11 -3.53 21.64
N VAL A 284 -8.26 -2.21 21.56
CA VAL A 284 -7.21 -1.26 21.95
C VAL A 284 -7.66 -0.63 23.27
N PRO A 285 -6.96 -0.91 24.39
CA PRO A 285 -7.37 -0.47 25.71
C PRO A 285 -7.64 1.05 25.79
N GLY A 286 -8.81 1.40 26.26
CA GLY A 286 -9.25 2.80 26.38
C GLY A 286 -9.65 3.48 25.06
N VAL A 287 -9.58 2.78 23.93
CA VAL A 287 -9.87 3.32 22.60
C VAL A 287 -11.05 2.61 21.93
N CYS A 288 -10.98 1.30 21.74
CA CYS A 288 -12.06 0.53 21.13
C CYS A 288 -12.07 -0.93 21.61
N GLU A 289 -13.24 -1.56 21.55
CA GLU A 289 -13.40 -2.99 21.78
C GLU A 289 -12.91 -3.80 20.57
N ALA A 290 -12.70 -5.12 20.80
CA ALA A 290 -12.36 -6.03 19.72
C ALA A 290 -13.51 -6.12 18.72
N MET A 291 -13.17 -6.16 17.41
CA MET A 291 -14.18 -6.25 16.36
C MET A 291 -13.74 -7.13 15.21
N THR A 292 -14.70 -7.64 14.45
CA THR A 292 -14.43 -8.36 13.20
C THR A 292 -14.46 -7.40 12.04
N LEU A 293 -13.35 -7.25 11.30
CA LEU A 293 -13.27 -6.36 10.15
C LEU A 293 -14.22 -6.86 9.05
N ARG A 294 -15.10 -5.99 8.59
CA ARG A 294 -16.09 -6.27 7.53
C ARG A 294 -15.96 -5.27 6.42
N PHE A 295 -16.10 -5.75 5.20
CA PHE A 295 -16.15 -4.87 4.04
C PHE A 295 -17.57 -4.32 3.85
N PRO A 296 -17.74 -3.09 3.35
CA PRO A 296 -19.06 -2.56 3.03
C PRO A 296 -19.82 -3.47 2.07
N PRO A 297 -21.16 -3.64 2.20
CA PRO A 297 -21.96 -4.53 1.36
C PRO A 297 -21.88 -4.23 -0.15
N THR A 298 -21.57 -2.99 -0.52
CA THR A 298 -21.37 -2.56 -1.91
C THR A 298 -20.00 -2.91 -2.46
N GLY A 299 -19.18 -3.63 -1.68
CA GLY A 299 -17.77 -3.81 -1.95
C GLY A 299 -16.93 -2.57 -1.61
N LEU A 300 -15.68 -2.80 -1.20
CA LEU A 300 -14.81 -1.70 -0.78
C LEU A 300 -14.58 -0.69 -1.92
N GLY A 301 -14.27 -1.14 -3.13
CA GLY A 301 -13.93 -0.25 -4.24
C GLY A 301 -15.05 0.75 -4.57
N LYS A 302 -16.26 0.26 -4.86
CA LYS A 302 -17.41 1.13 -5.21
C LYS A 302 -17.92 1.93 -4.01
N GLY A 303 -18.01 1.29 -2.86
CA GLY A 303 -18.48 1.93 -1.62
C GLY A 303 -17.56 3.05 -1.18
N TRP A 304 -16.26 2.80 -1.20
CA TRP A 304 -15.24 3.80 -0.87
C TRP A 304 -15.26 4.98 -1.83
N ARG A 305 -15.27 4.73 -3.15
CA ARG A 305 -15.36 5.77 -4.18
C ARG A 305 -16.60 6.67 -3.99
N SER A 306 -17.75 6.07 -3.74
CA SER A 306 -18.98 6.82 -3.47
C SER A 306 -18.86 7.67 -2.22
N LEU A 307 -18.20 7.18 -1.18
CA LEU A 307 -17.92 7.95 0.05
C LEU A 307 -17.01 9.14 -0.28
N CYS A 308 -15.87 8.91 -0.92
CA CYS A 308 -14.93 9.95 -1.32
C CYS A 308 -15.58 11.02 -2.22
N SER A 309 -16.41 10.61 -3.19
CA SER A 309 -17.12 11.53 -4.07
C SER A 309 -18.10 12.43 -3.30
N ARG A 310 -18.81 11.87 -2.31
CA ARG A 310 -19.71 12.67 -1.45
C ARG A 310 -18.93 13.64 -0.57
N LEU A 311 -17.81 13.22 0.01
CA LEU A 311 -16.98 14.09 0.83
C LEU A 311 -16.34 15.19 -0.01
N LEU A 312 -15.89 14.87 -1.23
CA LEU A 312 -15.34 15.86 -2.17
C LEU A 312 -16.40 16.90 -2.56
N ALA A 313 -17.63 16.47 -2.82
CA ALA A 313 -18.74 17.37 -3.13
C ALA A 313 -19.13 18.25 -1.92
N LYS A 314 -19.05 17.72 -0.69
CA LYS A 314 -19.42 18.43 0.55
C LYS A 314 -18.35 19.41 1.01
N HIS A 315 -17.09 19.02 0.98
CA HIS A 315 -15.98 19.75 1.60
C HIS A 315 -15.07 20.43 0.58
N GLY A 316 -15.07 19.95 -0.67
CA GLY A 316 -14.13 20.36 -1.71
C GLY A 316 -12.71 19.79 -1.52
N PRO A 317 -11.91 19.79 -2.59
CA PRO A 317 -10.58 19.16 -2.56
C PRO A 317 -9.61 19.87 -1.63
N PHE A 318 -9.70 21.17 -1.52
CA PHE A 318 -8.78 21.96 -0.70
C PHE A 318 -8.97 21.67 0.80
N GLN A 319 -10.23 21.65 1.29
CA GLN A 319 -10.50 21.38 2.69
C GLN A 319 -10.13 19.95 3.08
N LEU A 320 -10.40 18.95 2.21
CA LEU A 320 -9.97 17.57 2.46
C LEU A 320 -8.46 17.46 2.56
N ALA A 321 -7.72 18.01 1.60
CA ALA A 321 -6.25 17.99 1.62
C ALA A 321 -5.66 18.71 2.83
N TRP A 322 -6.30 19.80 3.28
CA TRP A 322 -5.89 20.52 4.47
C TRP A 322 -6.09 19.70 5.75
N LEU A 323 -7.22 19.00 5.89
CA LEU A 323 -7.48 18.12 7.02
C LEU A 323 -6.53 16.89 7.03
N GLU A 324 -6.24 16.32 5.86
CA GLU A 324 -5.22 15.27 5.75
C GLU A 324 -3.84 15.76 6.21
N ALA A 325 -3.46 16.98 5.78
CA ALA A 325 -2.18 17.58 6.18
C ALA A 325 -2.13 17.86 7.69
N ALA A 326 -3.23 18.32 8.29
CA ALA A 326 -3.32 18.58 9.72
C ALA A 326 -3.21 17.29 10.54
N LEU A 327 -3.89 16.21 10.14
CA LEU A 327 -3.76 14.90 10.78
C LEU A 327 -2.33 14.36 10.69
N ARG A 328 -1.73 14.45 9.50
CA ARG A 328 -0.32 14.04 9.27
C ARG A 328 0.67 14.82 10.12
N GLU A 329 0.46 16.12 10.26
CA GLU A 329 1.33 16.96 11.12
C GLU A 329 1.16 16.59 12.59
N ALA A 330 -0.06 16.31 13.06
CA ALA A 330 -0.29 15.85 14.43
C ALA A 330 0.45 14.53 14.70
N ASP A 331 0.34 13.52 13.82
CA ASP A 331 1.08 12.26 13.94
C ASP A 331 2.60 12.49 13.88
N ALA A 332 3.08 13.34 12.98
CA ALA A 332 4.50 13.65 12.87
C ALA A 332 5.05 14.33 14.14
N ARG A 333 4.30 15.24 14.76
CA ARG A 333 4.67 15.87 16.03
C ARG A 333 4.70 14.86 17.16
N ALA A 334 3.65 14.05 17.32
CA ALA A 334 3.59 12.98 18.30
C ALA A 334 4.76 11.99 18.12
N SER A 335 5.08 11.64 16.88
CA SER A 335 6.21 10.76 16.57
C SER A 335 7.57 11.36 16.96
N ARG A 336 7.77 12.67 16.78
CA ARG A 336 9.02 13.37 17.17
C ARG A 336 9.27 13.37 18.67
N ARG A 337 8.25 13.27 19.52
CA ARG A 337 8.41 13.15 20.98
C ARG A 337 9.28 11.93 21.36
N TRP A 338 9.31 10.91 20.55
CA TRP A 338 9.97 9.62 20.79
C TRP A 338 11.25 9.40 19.97
N GLN A 339 11.67 10.41 19.21
CA GLN A 339 12.95 10.36 18.50
C GLN A 339 14.06 10.93 19.38
N LEU A 340 15.22 10.28 19.40
CA LEU A 340 16.41 10.86 20.03
C LEU A 340 16.77 12.17 19.29
N PRO A 341 17.19 13.21 20.02
CA PRO A 341 17.81 14.33 19.36
C PRO A 341 19.01 13.80 18.55
N PRO A 342 19.29 14.37 17.37
CA PRO A 342 20.49 14.01 16.62
C PRO A 342 21.68 14.13 17.57
N SER A 343 22.53 13.09 17.62
CA SER A 343 23.76 13.11 18.42
C SER A 343 24.58 14.35 18.04
N PRO A 344 25.11 15.10 19.02
CA PRO A 344 25.84 16.33 18.76
C PRO A 344 27.08 16.12 17.90
#